data_b605a50ac6d85b88bcb741a4815c11b8
#
_entry.id   b605a50ac6d85b88bcb741a4815c11b8
#
_cell.length_a   1.000
_cell.length_b   1.000
_cell.length_c   1.000
_cell.angle_alpha   90.00
_cell.angle_beta   90.00
_cell.angle_gamma   90.00
#
_symmetry.space_group_name_H-M   'P 1'
#
loop_
_entity.id
_entity.type
_entity.pdbx_description
1 polymer ?
#
loop_
_entity_poly.entity_id
_entity_poly.type
_entity_poly.pdbx_seq_one_letter_code
_entity_poly.pdbx_strand_id
1 'polypeptide(L)' 'MSTKVMYPAEIKEKAIKMKLAGKSTKEIMRTLNIKNPTQVKTWWRWYRNEETHRFHQG' A
#
# COMPACT_ATOMS: atom_id res chain seq x y z
N MET A 1 -10.79 -13.60 17.44
CA MET A 1 -10.02 -13.72 16.21
C MET A 1 -9.67 -12.35 15.66
N SER A 2 -8.46 -12.18 15.23
CA SER A 2 -8.02 -10.90 14.72
C SER A 2 -8.52 -10.68 13.30
N THR A 3 -9.09 -9.52 13.06
CA THR A 3 -9.53 -9.16 11.73
C THR A 3 -8.58 -8.17 11.08
N LYS A 4 -7.54 -7.80 11.80
CA LYS A 4 -6.60 -6.81 11.32
C LYS A 4 -5.65 -7.45 10.33
N VAL A 5 -5.58 -6.89 9.14
CA VAL A 5 -4.67 -7.38 8.11
C VAL A 5 -3.46 -6.45 8.07
N MET A 6 -2.30 -7.02 8.31
CA MET A 6 -1.06 -6.27 8.28
C MET A 6 -0.27 -6.70 7.06
N TYR A 7 0.17 -5.74 6.29
CA TYR A 7 0.97 -6.00 5.11
C TYR A 7 2.43 -5.65 5.39
N PRO A 8 3.37 -6.47 4.95
CA PRO A 8 4.79 -6.15 5.15
C PRO A 8 5.18 -4.91 4.36
N ALA A 9 6.26 -4.25 4.81
CA ALA A 9 6.73 -3.05 4.14
C ALA A 9 7.02 -3.31 2.67
N GLU A 10 7.45 -4.52 2.34
CA GLU A 10 7.76 -4.89 0.97
C GLU A 10 6.55 -4.73 0.06
N ILE A 11 5.38 -5.16 0.54
CA ILE A 11 4.14 -5.02 -0.23
C ILE A 11 3.76 -3.56 -0.38
N LYS A 12 3.93 -2.79 0.68
CA LYS A 12 3.60 -1.36 0.64
C LYS A 12 4.49 -0.64 -0.37
N GLU A 13 5.77 -0.98 -0.40
CA GLU A 13 6.69 -0.38 -1.35
C GLU A 13 6.36 -0.76 -2.78
N LYS A 14 5.97 -2.01 -3.00
CA LYS A 14 5.56 -2.43 -4.33
C LYS A 14 4.35 -1.67 -4.82
N ALA A 15 3.39 -1.43 -3.92
CA ALA A 15 2.20 -0.67 -4.27
C ALA A 15 2.59 0.74 -4.71
N ILE A 16 3.53 1.35 -4.00
CA ILE A 16 4.00 2.69 -4.35
C ILE A 16 4.68 2.68 -5.72
N LYS A 17 5.53 1.69 -5.96
CA LYS A 17 6.22 1.60 -7.25
C LYS A 17 5.24 1.45 -8.40
N MET A 18 4.20 0.66 -8.20
CA MET A 18 3.17 0.48 -9.22
C MET A 18 2.41 1.79 -9.45
N LYS A 19 2.13 2.52 -8.37
CA LYS A 19 1.45 3.79 -8.49
C LYS A 19 2.29 4.78 -9.28
N LEU A 20 3.58 4.81 -9.03
CA LEU A 20 4.50 5.69 -9.76
C LEU A 20 4.60 5.30 -11.24
N ALA A 21 4.38 4.02 -11.52
CA ALA A 21 4.42 3.53 -12.89
C ALA A 21 3.11 3.80 -13.64
N GLY A 22 2.13 4.41 -12.98
CA GLY A 22 0.87 4.75 -13.62
C GLY A 22 -0.22 3.70 -13.47
N LYS A 23 -0.01 2.70 -12.62
CA LYS A 23 -1.02 1.68 -12.41
C LYS A 23 -2.18 2.22 -11.58
N SER A 24 -3.38 1.71 -11.85
CA SER A 24 -4.54 2.13 -11.09
C SER A 24 -4.56 1.41 -9.74
N THR A 25 -5.28 2.01 -8.78
CA THR A 25 -5.46 1.38 -7.47
C THR A 25 -6.05 -0.01 -7.61
N LYS A 26 -7.01 -0.17 -8.51
CA LYS A 26 -7.65 -1.46 -8.74
C LYS A 26 -6.65 -2.51 -9.20
N GLU A 27 -5.77 -2.13 -10.10
CA GLU A 27 -4.77 -3.06 -10.61
C GLU A 27 -3.76 -3.43 -9.53
N ILE A 28 -3.37 -2.46 -8.71
CA ILE A 28 -2.46 -2.69 -7.60
C ILE A 28 -3.07 -3.68 -6.61
N MET A 29 -4.35 -3.48 -6.29
CA MET A 29 -5.05 -4.37 -5.37
C MET A 29 -5.08 -5.80 -5.91
N ARG A 30 -5.33 -5.94 -7.20
CA ARG A 30 -5.39 -7.26 -7.81
C ARG A 30 -4.02 -7.93 -7.80
N THR A 31 -2.99 -7.20 -8.18
CA THR A 31 -1.65 -7.76 -8.28
C THR A 31 -1.10 -8.17 -6.92
N LEU A 32 -1.33 -7.36 -5.91
CA LEU A 32 -0.79 -7.60 -4.57
C LEU A 32 -1.79 -8.25 -3.62
N ASN A 33 -2.97 -8.61 -4.15
CA ASN A 33 -4.00 -9.26 -3.36
C ASN A 33 -4.43 -8.41 -2.15
N ILE A 34 -4.59 -7.13 -2.39
CA ILE A 34 -5.03 -6.19 -1.37
C ILE A 34 -6.54 -6.05 -1.49
N LYS A 35 -7.25 -6.21 -0.38
CA LYS A 35 -8.72 -6.24 -0.41
C LYS A 35 -9.35 -4.88 -0.18
N ASN A 36 -8.63 -3.94 0.40
CA ASN A 36 -9.19 -2.64 0.73
C ASN A 36 -8.43 -1.52 0.02
N PRO A 37 -9.11 -0.75 -0.84
CA PRO A 37 -8.44 0.33 -1.56
C PRO A 37 -7.90 1.42 -0.63
N THR A 38 -8.48 1.56 0.55
CA THR A 38 -8.01 2.54 1.52
C THR A 38 -6.55 2.29 1.89
N GLN A 39 -6.14 1.02 1.93
CA GLN A 39 -4.75 0.69 2.24
C GLN A 39 -3.80 1.32 1.24
N VAL A 40 -4.10 1.15 -0.05
CA VAL A 40 -3.24 1.71 -1.09
C VAL A 40 -3.19 3.22 -1.01
N LYS A 41 -4.35 3.84 -0.81
CA LYS A 41 -4.42 5.29 -0.72
C LYS A 41 -3.64 5.82 0.47
N THR A 42 -3.72 5.12 1.60
CA THR A 42 -3.00 5.51 2.81
C THR A 42 -1.50 5.45 2.59
N TRP A 43 -1.03 4.35 2.00
CA TRP A 43 0.40 4.20 1.73
C TRP A 43 0.89 5.26 0.75
N TRP A 44 0.09 5.57 -0.25
CA TRP A 44 0.44 6.60 -1.22
C TRP A 44 0.56 7.96 -0.54
N ARG A 45 -0.35 8.26 0.38
CA ARG A 45 -0.30 9.52 1.12
C ARG A 45 0.96 9.60 1.97
N TRP A 46 1.31 8.50 2.64
CA TRP A 46 2.55 8.47 3.44
C TRP A 46 3.76 8.76 2.56
N TYR A 47 3.81 8.17 1.40
CA TYR A 47 4.91 8.38 0.49
C TYR A 47 5.00 9.83 0.04
N ARG A 48 3.87 10.42 -0.33
CA ARG A 48 3.83 11.82 -0.78
C ARG A 48 4.22 12.79 0.31
N ASN A 49 3.96 12.44 1.56
CA ASN A 49 4.32 13.29 2.71
C ASN A 49 5.66 12.89 3.30
N GLU A 50 6.40 12.04 2.62
CA GLU A 50 7.70 11.57 3.08
C GLU A 50 7.63 10.90 4.45
N GLU A 51 6.52 10.21 4.69
CA GLU A 51 6.32 9.49 5.95
C GLU A 51 6.54 7.99 5.74
N THR A 52 7.56 7.65 4.97
CA THR A 52 7.81 6.25 4.64
C THR A 52 8.14 5.39 5.84
N HIS A 53 8.56 6.03 6.94
CA HIS A 53 8.80 5.29 8.18
C HIS A 53 7.54 4.57 8.66
N ARG A 54 6.37 5.06 8.30
CA ARG A 54 5.11 4.44 8.68
C ARG A 54 4.87 3.11 7.99
N PHE A 55 5.61 2.85 6.92
CA PHE A 55 5.50 1.57 6.23
C PHE A 55 5.82 0.41 7.14
N HIS A 56 6.65 0.64 8.14
CA HIS A 56 7.06 -0.41 9.07
C HIS A 56 6.15 -0.53 10.28
N GLN A 57 5.15 0.33 10.37
CA GLN A 57 4.22 0.32 11.50
C GLN A 57 2.97 -0.49 11.21
N GLY A 58 2.87 -1.06 10.06
CA GLY A 58 1.73 -1.86 9.73
C GLY A 58 0.54 -1.06 9.32
#